data_f283596e01a4a6df4c632d28a671b634
#
_entry.id   f283596e01a4a6df4c632d28a671b634
#
_cell.length_a   1.000
_cell.length_b   1.000
_cell.length_c   1.000
_cell.angle_alpha   90.00
_cell.angle_beta   90.00
_cell.angle_gamma   90.00
#
_symmetry.space_group_name_H-M   'P 1'
#
loop_
_entity.id
_entity.type
_entity.pdbx_description
1 polymer ?
#
loop_
_entity_poly.entity_id
_entity_poly.type
_entity_poly.pdbx_seq_one_letter_code
_entity_poly.pdbx_strand_id
1 'polypeptide(L)'
;MQSPDRPLRAGGRLERVLRAGLFAVTAELNPPDSADPQAVYDAALVLSEVADAINATDASGANVHMSSFGVCALLATAGYEAVYQMSCRDRNRIALQGDLLGAAALGVKNVLCLTGDDVTAGDQPQAKRVFDFDSLQLLRTIRIMRDEAKFLSGRAISSPPHVFLGAAENPFAPPLDWRPQRLAKKVAAGAEFIQTQYIFDVPVFEHFMAGARDLGLHDQVYILAGVGPLRSPKVAEFMRAKVPGVVIPDAVIDRLAKTPKTRWVEEGMTICVEIIEQVRQISGVAGVHLMAYRQEEMVAEIIRRAGLFPRVTPEALRPAQPQHA
;
A
#
# COMPACT_ATOMS: atom_id res chain seq x y z
N MET A 1 -17.09 10.91 5.67
CA MET A 1 -15.90 11.69 5.24
C MET A 1 -15.13 12.15 6.47
N GLN A 2 -13.86 11.80 6.57
CA GLN A 2 -13.00 12.38 7.62
C GLN A 2 -13.03 13.90 7.45
N SER A 3 -13.32 14.63 8.55
CA SER A 3 -13.41 16.09 8.51
C SER A 3 -12.10 16.69 7.95
N PRO A 4 -12.16 17.59 6.94
CA PRO A 4 -10.99 18.28 6.41
C PRO A 4 -10.26 19.13 7.47
N ASP A 5 -10.92 19.45 8.58
CA ASP A 5 -10.38 20.29 9.67
C ASP A 5 -9.49 19.53 10.67
N ARG A 6 -9.35 18.22 10.56
CA ARG A 6 -8.41 17.50 11.43
C ARG A 6 -6.97 17.81 11.04
N PRO A 7 -6.09 18.10 12.00
CA PRO A 7 -4.68 18.34 11.71
C PRO A 7 -4.05 17.13 11.03
N LEU A 8 -3.15 17.38 10.08
CA LEU A 8 -2.39 16.34 9.41
C LEU A 8 -1.55 15.54 10.42
N ARG A 9 -1.46 14.23 10.25
CA ARG A 9 -0.65 13.34 11.10
C ARG A 9 0.84 13.45 10.80
N ALA A 10 1.16 13.45 9.52
CA ALA A 10 2.53 13.48 9.00
C ALA A 10 2.76 14.64 8.02
N GLY A 11 1.68 15.13 7.40
CA GLY A 11 1.73 16.20 6.41
C GLY A 11 2.38 15.78 5.09
N GLY A 12 2.45 14.48 4.80
CA GLY A 12 2.94 13.94 3.55
C GLY A 12 1.96 14.17 2.39
N ARG A 13 2.43 13.95 1.15
CA ARG A 13 1.62 14.12 -0.06
C ARG A 13 0.42 13.17 -0.08
N LEU A 14 0.64 11.88 0.23
CA LEU A 14 -0.45 10.89 0.26
C LEU A 14 -1.58 11.30 1.21
N GLU A 15 -1.22 11.70 2.44
CA GLU A 15 -2.22 12.17 3.41
C GLU A 15 -2.97 13.40 2.91
N ARG A 16 -2.28 14.37 2.29
CA ARG A 16 -2.92 15.59 1.75
C ARG A 16 -3.88 15.29 0.61
N VAL A 17 -3.49 14.43 -0.34
CA VAL A 17 -4.34 14.01 -1.46
C VAL A 17 -5.62 13.35 -0.95
N LEU A 18 -5.49 12.41 -0.02
CA LEU A 18 -6.63 11.69 0.56
C LEU A 18 -7.55 12.62 1.35
N ARG A 19 -6.99 13.52 2.17
CA ARG A 19 -7.79 14.47 2.94
C ARG A 19 -8.46 15.55 2.10
N ALA A 20 -7.92 15.86 0.94
CA ALA A 20 -8.56 16.73 -0.04
C ALA A 20 -9.72 16.04 -0.79
N GLY A 21 -9.99 14.76 -0.50
CA GLY A 21 -11.03 13.98 -1.21
C GLY A 21 -10.64 13.64 -2.65
N LEU A 22 -9.37 13.74 -2.99
CA LEU A 22 -8.85 13.42 -4.31
C LEU A 22 -8.54 11.93 -4.42
N PHE A 23 -8.74 11.35 -5.60
CA PHE A 23 -8.48 9.95 -5.86
C PHE A 23 -6.97 9.67 -5.88
N ALA A 24 -6.46 9.01 -4.84
CA ALA A 24 -5.04 8.78 -4.64
C ALA A 24 -4.50 7.64 -5.52
N VAL A 25 -3.23 7.74 -5.89
CA VAL A 25 -2.49 6.69 -6.60
C VAL A 25 -1.22 6.39 -5.82
N THR A 26 -1.06 5.14 -5.39
CA THR A 26 0.20 4.63 -4.85
C THR A 26 0.72 3.50 -5.73
N ALA A 27 2.04 3.33 -5.79
CA ALA A 27 2.66 2.28 -6.59
C ALA A 27 3.76 1.56 -5.79
N GLU A 28 3.93 0.26 -6.01
CA GLU A 28 5.01 -0.51 -5.39
C GLU A 28 6.31 -0.36 -6.17
N LEU A 29 7.38 -0.16 -5.41
CA LEU A 29 8.76 -0.37 -5.80
C LEU A 29 9.24 -1.64 -5.10
N ASN A 30 9.66 -2.62 -5.89
CA ASN A 30 10.28 -3.82 -5.35
C ASN A 30 11.77 -3.54 -5.11
N PRO A 31 12.26 -3.64 -3.87
CA PRO A 31 13.65 -3.38 -3.57
C PRO A 31 14.60 -4.23 -4.42
N PRO A 32 15.72 -3.68 -4.90
CA PRO A 32 16.67 -4.43 -5.73
C PRO A 32 17.46 -5.47 -4.93
N ASP A 33 17.97 -6.48 -5.63
CA ASP A 33 18.97 -7.44 -5.11
C ASP A 33 20.36 -6.84 -5.25
N SER A 34 20.55 -5.66 -4.73
CA SER A 34 21.77 -4.86 -4.94
C SER A 34 22.00 -3.91 -3.77
N ALA A 35 23.23 -3.53 -3.52
CA ALA A 35 23.59 -2.43 -2.62
C ALA A 35 23.73 -1.07 -3.38
N ASP A 36 23.48 -1.07 -4.70
CA ASP A 36 23.55 0.14 -5.50
C ASP A 36 22.29 1.00 -5.32
N PRO A 37 22.39 2.22 -4.78
CA PRO A 37 21.24 3.11 -4.60
C PRO A 37 20.65 3.60 -5.93
N GLN A 38 21.44 3.59 -7.03
CA GLN A 38 20.97 4.06 -8.33
C GLN A 38 19.78 3.24 -8.83
N ALA A 39 19.76 1.92 -8.59
CA ALA A 39 18.65 1.07 -8.95
C ALA A 39 17.32 1.48 -8.27
N VAL A 40 17.40 2.03 -7.05
CA VAL A 40 16.23 2.59 -6.34
C VAL A 40 15.79 3.91 -6.97
N TYR A 41 16.74 4.79 -7.29
CA TYR A 41 16.43 6.10 -7.86
C TYR A 41 15.85 6.01 -9.27
N ASP A 42 16.36 5.10 -10.10
CA ASP A 42 15.85 4.88 -11.46
C ASP A 42 14.38 4.44 -11.44
N ALA A 43 14.03 3.48 -10.57
CA ALA A 43 12.65 3.04 -10.38
C ALA A 43 11.77 4.17 -9.79
N ALA A 44 12.30 4.92 -8.81
CA ALA A 44 11.58 6.01 -8.18
C ALA A 44 11.29 7.17 -9.14
N LEU A 45 12.20 7.47 -10.05
CA LEU A 45 12.03 8.54 -11.05
C LEU A 45 10.78 8.28 -11.90
N VAL A 46 10.61 7.06 -12.41
CA VAL A 46 9.45 6.67 -13.21
C VAL A 46 8.14 6.75 -12.40
N LEU A 47 8.15 6.21 -11.18
CA LEU A 47 6.94 6.14 -10.36
C LEU A 47 6.53 7.50 -9.78
N SER A 48 7.48 8.36 -9.44
CA SER A 48 7.19 9.66 -8.81
C SER A 48 6.42 10.63 -9.70
N GLU A 49 6.52 10.49 -11.01
CA GLU A 49 5.75 11.29 -11.96
C GLU A 49 4.26 10.97 -11.91
N VAL A 50 3.91 9.71 -11.65
CA VAL A 50 2.55 9.17 -11.84
C VAL A 50 1.87 8.75 -10.54
N ALA A 51 2.59 8.68 -9.43
CA ALA A 51 2.04 8.26 -8.13
C ALA A 51 2.16 9.36 -7.07
N ASP A 52 1.27 9.31 -6.07
CA ASP A 52 1.30 10.24 -4.93
C ASP A 52 2.24 9.75 -3.83
N ALA A 53 2.52 8.43 -3.79
CA ALA A 53 3.53 7.84 -2.92
C ALA A 53 4.02 6.50 -3.48
N ILE A 54 5.26 6.14 -3.12
CA ILE A 54 5.96 4.93 -3.56
C ILE A 54 6.11 4.00 -2.36
N ASN A 55 5.51 2.81 -2.44
CA ASN A 55 5.66 1.77 -1.43
C ASN A 55 6.97 1.00 -1.65
N ALA A 56 7.82 0.92 -0.64
CA ALA A 56 8.94 -0.02 -0.64
C ALA A 56 8.49 -1.33 0.01
N THR A 57 8.46 -2.43 -0.76
CA THR A 57 8.03 -3.74 -0.24
C THR A 57 9.04 -4.33 0.74
N ASP A 58 8.57 -5.05 1.75
CA ASP A 58 9.40 -5.60 2.83
C ASP A 58 9.59 -7.10 2.67
N ALA A 59 10.61 -7.48 1.91
CA ALA A 59 10.95 -8.87 1.59
C ALA A 59 9.71 -9.66 1.14
N SER A 60 9.05 -9.16 0.07
CA SER A 60 7.83 -9.75 -0.47
C SER A 60 8.02 -11.22 -0.88
N GLY A 61 7.04 -12.07 -0.55
CA GLY A 61 7.16 -13.52 -0.74
C GLY A 61 8.25 -14.16 0.12
N ALA A 62 8.72 -13.49 1.18
CA ALA A 62 9.81 -13.92 2.06
C ALA A 62 11.16 -14.11 1.34
N ASN A 63 11.40 -13.40 0.26
CA ASN A 63 12.70 -13.39 -0.44
C ASN A 63 13.59 -12.25 0.07
N VAL A 64 14.91 -12.48 0.01
CA VAL A 64 15.90 -11.47 0.42
C VAL A 64 16.02 -10.41 -0.67
N HIS A 65 15.87 -9.15 -0.27
CA HIS A 65 16.07 -7.95 -1.10
C HIS A 65 16.71 -6.85 -0.23
N MET A 66 17.06 -5.71 -0.82
CA MET A 66 17.38 -4.52 -0.02
C MET A 66 16.23 -4.24 0.95
N SER A 67 16.52 -3.90 2.20
CA SER A 67 15.45 -3.69 3.20
C SER A 67 14.53 -2.52 2.81
N SER A 68 13.24 -2.66 3.08
CA SER A 68 12.27 -1.57 2.89
C SER A 68 12.66 -0.30 3.65
N PHE A 69 13.26 -0.44 4.83
CA PHE A 69 13.83 0.67 5.60
C PHE A 69 14.92 1.40 4.80
N GLY A 70 15.88 0.67 4.23
CA GLY A 70 16.96 1.26 3.43
C GLY A 70 16.42 1.98 2.19
N VAL A 71 15.50 1.35 1.46
CA VAL A 71 14.85 1.98 0.30
C VAL A 71 14.10 3.24 0.71
N CYS A 72 13.30 3.20 1.77
CA CYS A 72 12.55 4.38 2.23
C CYS A 72 13.47 5.51 2.72
N ALA A 73 14.61 5.19 3.31
CA ALA A 73 15.62 6.17 3.68
C ALA A 73 16.20 6.88 2.45
N LEU A 74 16.55 6.12 1.40
CA LEU A 74 17.01 6.67 0.12
C LEU A 74 15.94 7.55 -0.53
N LEU A 75 14.71 7.06 -0.62
CA LEU A 75 13.58 7.80 -1.21
C LEU A 75 13.31 9.11 -0.47
N ALA A 76 13.18 9.06 0.86
CA ALA A 76 12.88 10.24 1.67
C ALA A 76 14.00 11.29 1.62
N THR A 77 15.27 10.85 1.63
CA THR A 77 16.42 11.74 1.52
C THR A 77 16.49 12.42 0.14
N ALA A 78 16.05 11.73 -0.91
CA ALA A 78 15.95 12.28 -2.25
C ALA A 78 14.68 13.12 -2.49
N GLY A 79 13.80 13.26 -1.49
CA GLY A 79 12.58 14.07 -1.57
C GLY A 79 11.36 13.35 -2.13
N TYR A 80 11.43 12.03 -2.34
CA TYR A 80 10.27 11.24 -2.77
C TYR A 80 9.36 10.88 -1.60
N GLU A 81 8.06 10.80 -1.85
CA GLU A 81 7.06 10.38 -0.87
C GLU A 81 7.07 8.85 -0.73
N ALA A 82 7.69 8.35 0.32
CA ALA A 82 7.80 6.93 0.59
C ALA A 82 6.67 6.40 1.49
N VAL A 83 6.23 5.15 1.23
CA VAL A 83 5.43 4.34 2.16
C VAL A 83 6.29 3.17 2.62
N TYR A 84 6.68 3.21 3.89
CA TYR A 84 7.48 2.17 4.52
C TYR A 84 6.60 0.95 4.84
N GLN A 85 6.72 -0.12 4.06
CA GLN A 85 6.13 -1.41 4.42
C GLN A 85 6.95 -2.04 5.54
N MET A 86 6.31 -2.30 6.67
CA MET A 86 6.94 -2.84 7.87
C MET A 86 6.29 -4.16 8.24
N SER A 87 7.01 -5.29 8.04
CA SER A 87 6.55 -6.63 8.40
C SER A 87 7.00 -7.03 9.79
N CYS A 88 6.19 -7.84 10.47
CA CYS A 88 6.49 -8.41 11.78
C CYS A 88 7.27 -9.73 11.70
N ARG A 89 7.49 -10.28 10.50
CA ARG A 89 8.11 -11.60 10.31
C ARG A 89 9.52 -11.69 10.84
N ASP A 90 10.34 -10.67 10.56
CA ASP A 90 11.79 -10.73 10.75
C ASP A 90 12.30 -9.93 11.95
N ARG A 91 11.42 -9.15 12.59
CA ARG A 91 11.76 -8.17 13.63
C ARG A 91 10.90 -8.33 14.87
N ASN A 92 11.53 -8.29 16.04
CA ASN A 92 10.81 -8.22 17.31
C ASN A 92 10.37 -6.77 17.63
N ARG A 93 9.58 -6.60 18.69
CA ARG A 93 9.04 -5.30 19.11
C ARG A 93 10.11 -4.25 19.42
N ILE A 94 11.33 -4.63 19.77
CA ILE A 94 12.43 -3.69 20.02
C ILE A 94 12.88 -3.10 18.69
N ALA A 95 13.16 -3.98 17.71
CA ALA A 95 13.58 -3.58 16.37
C ALA A 95 12.50 -2.75 15.66
N LEU A 96 11.23 -3.20 15.69
CA LEU A 96 10.11 -2.49 15.05
C LEU A 96 9.92 -1.07 15.59
N GLN A 97 10.01 -0.87 16.92
CA GLN A 97 9.91 0.47 17.51
C GLN A 97 11.13 1.34 17.18
N GLY A 98 12.33 0.76 17.14
CA GLY A 98 13.56 1.45 16.77
C GLY A 98 13.57 1.88 15.30
N ASP A 99 13.20 0.96 14.39
CA ASP A 99 13.11 1.22 12.94
C ASP A 99 12.09 2.33 12.64
N LEU A 100 10.94 2.34 13.34
CA LEU A 100 9.95 3.40 13.19
C LEU A 100 10.53 4.78 13.52
N LEU A 101 11.25 4.91 14.65
CA LEU A 101 11.89 6.18 15.02
C LEU A 101 12.94 6.61 13.99
N GLY A 102 13.75 5.65 13.51
CA GLY A 102 14.75 5.91 12.49
C GLY A 102 14.12 6.37 11.17
N ALA A 103 13.08 5.68 10.70
CA ALA A 103 12.35 6.05 9.47
C ALA A 103 11.73 7.45 9.58
N ALA A 104 11.05 7.75 10.71
CA ALA A 104 10.46 9.07 10.94
C ALA A 104 11.53 10.18 11.01
N ALA A 105 12.67 9.92 11.65
CA ALA A 105 13.80 10.86 11.72
C ALA A 105 14.41 11.17 10.34
N LEU A 106 14.36 10.20 9.42
CA LEU A 106 14.80 10.35 8.03
C LEU A 106 13.74 10.98 7.11
N GLY A 107 12.57 11.34 7.66
CA GLY A 107 11.51 12.04 6.91
C GLY A 107 10.47 11.13 6.26
N VAL A 108 10.46 9.83 6.55
CA VAL A 108 9.39 8.92 6.08
C VAL A 108 8.07 9.31 6.73
N LYS A 109 7.05 9.57 5.90
CA LYS A 109 5.75 10.08 6.33
C LYS A 109 4.67 9.01 6.44
N ASN A 110 4.80 7.89 5.72
CA ASN A 110 3.75 6.88 5.64
C ASN A 110 4.32 5.51 6.03
N VAL A 111 3.57 4.76 6.81
CA VAL A 111 3.93 3.39 7.22
C VAL A 111 2.77 2.45 6.92
N LEU A 112 3.06 1.33 6.26
CA LEU A 112 2.11 0.24 6.02
C LEU A 112 2.45 -0.95 6.91
N CYS A 113 1.60 -1.25 7.88
CA CYS A 113 1.80 -2.33 8.84
C CYS A 113 1.38 -3.69 8.26
N LEU A 114 2.31 -4.63 8.21
CA LEU A 114 2.11 -5.97 7.67
C LEU A 114 2.45 -7.04 8.73
N THR A 115 1.75 -8.17 8.68
CA THR A 115 2.19 -9.35 9.43
C THR A 115 3.42 -9.95 8.75
N GLY A 116 3.43 -10.04 7.44
CA GLY A 116 4.45 -10.66 6.61
C GLY A 116 4.08 -12.09 6.22
N ASP A 117 4.61 -12.54 5.08
CA ASP A 117 4.47 -13.91 4.60
C ASP A 117 5.32 -14.88 5.43
N ASP A 118 4.96 -16.15 5.42
CA ASP A 118 5.76 -17.17 6.11
C ASP A 118 7.11 -17.39 5.41
N VAL A 119 8.19 -17.55 6.17
CA VAL A 119 9.55 -17.76 5.66
C VAL A 119 9.67 -18.96 4.72
N THR A 120 8.80 -19.97 4.87
CA THR A 120 8.78 -21.16 4.00
C THR A 120 8.34 -20.87 2.58
N ALA A 121 7.75 -19.69 2.31
CA ALA A 121 7.38 -19.25 0.97
C ALA A 121 8.57 -18.69 0.18
N GLY A 122 9.67 -18.32 0.84
CA GLY A 122 10.79 -17.60 0.25
C GLY A 122 12.05 -18.44 0.03
N ASP A 123 13.13 -17.71 -0.23
CA ASP A 123 14.45 -18.27 -0.58
C ASP A 123 15.28 -18.72 0.66
N GLN A 124 14.83 -18.38 1.87
CA GLN A 124 15.48 -18.78 3.15
C GLN A 124 14.50 -19.52 4.07
N PRO A 125 13.97 -20.70 3.67
CA PRO A 125 12.91 -21.39 4.42
C PRO A 125 13.35 -21.86 5.82
N GLN A 126 14.64 -21.88 6.12
CA GLN A 126 15.20 -22.22 7.43
C GLN A 126 15.33 -21.01 8.37
N ALA A 127 15.05 -19.79 7.89
CA ALA A 127 15.09 -18.58 8.70
C ALA A 127 14.15 -18.71 9.91
N LYS A 128 14.56 -18.18 11.05
CA LYS A 128 13.71 -18.18 12.24
C LYS A 128 12.65 -17.10 12.13
N ARG A 129 11.40 -17.52 12.19
CA ARG A 129 10.26 -16.61 12.31
C ARG A 129 10.31 -15.88 13.64
N VAL A 130 10.09 -14.57 13.62
CA VAL A 130 9.99 -13.77 14.85
C VAL A 130 8.53 -13.62 15.24
N PHE A 131 7.71 -12.95 14.41
CA PHE A 131 6.28 -12.73 14.65
C PHE A 131 5.95 -12.39 16.12
N ASP A 132 6.78 -11.52 16.75
CA ASP A 132 6.52 -11.01 18.09
C ASP A 132 5.24 -10.15 18.13
N PHE A 133 4.90 -9.55 16.98
CA PHE A 133 3.65 -8.87 16.69
C PHE A 133 2.97 -9.46 15.46
N ASP A 134 1.66 -9.22 15.36
CA ASP A 134 0.92 -9.16 14.11
C ASP A 134 0.71 -7.70 13.65
N SER A 135 0.10 -7.50 12.50
CA SER A 135 -0.16 -6.15 11.97
C SER A 135 -1.08 -5.31 12.85
N LEU A 136 -2.00 -5.91 13.60
CA LEU A 136 -2.88 -5.18 14.53
C LEU A 136 -2.12 -4.68 15.76
N GLN A 137 -1.24 -5.52 16.30
CA GLN A 137 -0.38 -5.16 17.42
C GLN A 137 0.62 -4.08 17.00
N LEU A 138 1.19 -4.19 15.79
CA LEU A 138 2.09 -3.19 15.24
C LEU A 138 1.37 -1.83 15.06
N LEU A 139 0.17 -1.80 14.47
CA LEU A 139 -0.65 -0.59 14.35
C LEU A 139 -0.87 0.10 15.70
N ARG A 140 -1.30 -0.68 16.72
CA ARG A 140 -1.51 -0.15 18.08
C ARG A 140 -0.24 0.42 18.68
N THR A 141 0.88 -0.28 18.49
CA THR A 141 2.18 0.15 19.00
C THR A 141 2.59 1.48 18.39
N ILE A 142 2.50 1.61 17.06
CA ILE A 142 2.86 2.85 16.38
C ILE A 142 1.91 3.99 16.79
N ARG A 143 0.61 3.71 16.94
CA ARG A 143 -0.35 4.70 17.43
C ARG A 143 0.02 5.21 18.83
N ILE A 144 0.36 4.32 19.76
CA ILE A 144 0.81 4.71 21.11
C ILE A 144 2.08 5.57 21.03
N MET A 145 3.07 5.16 20.23
CA MET A 145 4.31 5.92 20.07
C MET A 145 4.05 7.31 19.51
N ARG A 146 3.14 7.44 18.53
CA ARG A 146 2.79 8.70 17.87
C ARG A 146 1.89 9.59 18.74
N ASP A 147 0.80 9.04 19.27
CA ASP A 147 -0.28 9.82 19.87
C ASP A 147 -0.06 10.05 21.39
N GLU A 148 0.64 9.12 22.07
CA GLU A 148 0.91 9.21 23.51
C GLU A 148 2.38 9.53 23.84
N ALA A 149 3.25 9.60 22.84
CA ALA A 149 4.70 9.80 23.00
C ALA A 149 5.34 8.80 23.97
N LYS A 150 4.96 7.51 23.87
CA LYS A 150 5.47 6.43 24.75
C LYS A 150 5.81 5.18 23.95
N PHE A 151 6.87 4.51 24.38
CA PHE A 151 7.11 3.12 23.99
C PHE A 151 6.09 2.18 24.66
N LEU A 152 5.96 0.94 24.19
CA LEU A 152 5.11 -0.06 24.83
C LEU A 152 5.48 -0.33 26.30
N SER A 153 6.73 -0.11 26.68
CA SER A 153 7.19 -0.22 28.07
C SER A 153 6.66 0.89 28.98
N GLY A 154 5.98 1.90 28.44
CA GLY A 154 5.55 3.10 29.15
C GLY A 154 6.62 4.19 29.24
N ARG A 155 7.87 3.93 28.82
CA ARG A 155 8.95 4.92 28.79
C ARG A 155 8.61 6.03 27.77
N ALA A 156 8.81 7.30 28.16
CA ALA A 156 8.51 8.45 27.32
C ALA A 156 9.42 8.54 26.08
N ILE A 157 8.86 9.08 25.01
CA ILE A 157 9.55 9.45 23.77
C ILE A 157 9.60 11.00 23.74
N SER A 158 10.80 11.57 23.65
CA SER A 158 10.99 13.03 23.65
C SER A 158 10.48 13.72 22.39
N SER A 159 10.58 13.03 21.23
CA SER A 159 10.05 13.49 19.96
C SER A 159 9.32 12.32 19.29
N PRO A 160 7.97 12.30 19.31
CA PRO A 160 7.19 11.19 18.76
C PRO A 160 7.27 11.11 17.23
N PRO A 161 7.12 9.93 16.64
CA PRO A 161 7.12 9.77 15.18
C PRO A 161 5.83 10.33 14.58
N HIS A 162 5.93 11.28 13.64
CA HIS A 162 4.78 11.82 12.91
C HIS A 162 4.58 11.04 11.61
N VAL A 163 3.73 10.02 11.66
CA VAL A 163 3.48 9.13 10.51
C VAL A 163 1.99 8.93 10.26
N PHE A 164 1.63 8.79 8.99
CA PHE A 164 0.31 8.39 8.52
C PHE A 164 0.26 6.87 8.42
N LEU A 165 -0.69 6.24 9.13
CA LEU A 165 -0.69 4.80 9.36
C LEU A 165 -1.60 4.06 8.40
N GLY A 166 -1.04 3.07 7.72
CA GLY A 166 -1.76 2.16 6.86
C GLY A 166 -1.67 0.70 7.30
N ALA A 167 -2.54 -0.11 6.73
CA ALA A 167 -2.50 -1.56 6.81
C ALA A 167 -2.96 -2.19 5.49
N ALA A 168 -2.52 -3.42 5.23
CA ALA A 168 -3.06 -4.20 4.14
C ALA A 168 -4.39 -4.86 4.54
N GLU A 169 -5.30 -5.07 3.58
CA GLU A 169 -6.50 -5.89 3.75
C GLU A 169 -6.70 -6.82 2.56
N ASN A 170 -7.23 -8.01 2.82
CA ASN A 170 -7.60 -8.94 1.77
C ASN A 170 -9.11 -9.16 1.73
N PRO A 171 -9.83 -8.53 0.79
CA PRO A 171 -11.27 -8.69 0.64
C PRO A 171 -11.72 -10.10 0.28
N PHE A 172 -10.81 -10.91 -0.28
CA PHE A 172 -11.10 -12.24 -0.86
C PHE A 172 -10.86 -13.41 0.09
N ALA A 173 -10.27 -13.16 1.25
CA ALA A 173 -9.98 -14.24 2.19
C ALA A 173 -11.26 -14.69 2.92
N PRO A 174 -11.63 -16.00 2.90
CA PRO A 174 -12.81 -16.49 3.58
C PRO A 174 -12.70 -16.39 5.12
N PRO A 175 -13.82 -16.26 5.85
CA PRO A 175 -15.16 -16.05 5.33
C PRO A 175 -15.36 -14.58 4.88
N LEU A 176 -15.98 -14.39 3.71
CA LEU A 176 -16.10 -13.07 3.07
C LEU A 176 -16.89 -12.08 3.90
N ASP A 177 -18.02 -12.49 4.47
CA ASP A 177 -18.89 -11.63 5.28
C ASP A 177 -18.23 -11.13 6.56
N TRP A 178 -17.14 -11.73 6.97
CA TRP A 178 -16.37 -11.30 8.13
C TRP A 178 -15.26 -10.28 7.79
N ARG A 179 -14.97 -10.04 6.53
CA ARG A 179 -13.89 -9.13 6.12
C ARG A 179 -14.11 -7.69 6.54
N PRO A 180 -15.32 -7.12 6.45
CA PRO A 180 -15.57 -5.77 6.97
C PRO A 180 -15.32 -5.65 8.49
N GLN A 181 -15.61 -6.69 9.29
CA GLN A 181 -15.32 -6.69 10.72
C GLN A 181 -13.81 -6.78 10.99
N ARG A 182 -13.05 -7.48 10.14
CA ARG A 182 -11.59 -7.48 10.24
C ARG A 182 -11.02 -6.09 9.90
N LEU A 183 -11.53 -5.44 8.87
CA LEU A 183 -11.21 -4.04 8.57
C LEU A 183 -11.51 -3.13 9.78
N ALA A 184 -12.68 -3.28 10.43
CA ALA A 184 -13.03 -2.53 11.63
C ALA A 184 -11.99 -2.68 12.76
N LYS A 185 -11.42 -3.87 12.95
CA LYS A 185 -10.35 -4.10 13.93
C LYS A 185 -9.08 -3.32 13.58
N LYS A 186 -8.73 -3.19 12.29
CA LYS A 186 -7.57 -2.40 11.83
C LYS A 186 -7.79 -0.91 12.04
N VAL A 187 -9.00 -0.43 11.74
CA VAL A 187 -9.40 0.96 11.99
C VAL A 187 -9.32 1.27 13.49
N ALA A 188 -9.88 0.42 14.35
CA ALA A 188 -9.81 0.56 15.80
C ALA A 188 -8.38 0.49 16.33
N ALA A 189 -7.49 -0.25 15.66
CA ALA A 189 -6.07 -0.32 16.01
C ALA A 189 -5.28 0.94 15.59
N GLY A 190 -5.83 1.77 14.68
CA GLY A 190 -5.23 3.04 14.27
C GLY A 190 -4.93 3.18 12.79
N ALA A 191 -5.39 2.27 11.93
CA ALA A 191 -5.24 2.41 10.49
C ALA A 191 -6.03 3.62 9.98
N GLU A 192 -5.37 4.46 9.19
CA GLU A 192 -5.91 5.68 8.55
C GLU A 192 -6.04 5.52 7.05
N PHE A 193 -5.27 4.60 6.45
CA PHE A 193 -5.47 4.13 5.09
C PHE A 193 -5.30 2.61 4.99
N ILE A 194 -5.91 2.03 3.96
CA ILE A 194 -5.84 0.60 3.64
C ILE A 194 -5.39 0.45 2.20
N GLN A 195 -4.48 -0.47 1.94
CA GLN A 195 -4.16 -0.97 0.61
C GLN A 195 -4.64 -2.42 0.52
N THR A 196 -5.48 -2.73 -0.47
CA THR A 196 -6.04 -4.08 -0.57
C THR A 196 -5.12 -5.01 -1.38
N GLN A 197 -5.35 -6.33 -1.22
CA GLN A 197 -4.81 -7.33 -2.16
C GLN A 197 -5.34 -7.05 -3.58
N TYR A 198 -4.70 -7.65 -4.62
CA TYR A 198 -5.13 -7.54 -6.01
C TYR A 198 -6.62 -7.81 -6.19
N ILE A 199 -7.29 -6.92 -6.88
CA ILE A 199 -8.71 -7.04 -7.25
C ILE A 199 -8.79 -7.42 -8.72
N PHE A 200 -9.18 -8.68 -8.97
CA PHE A 200 -9.56 -9.17 -10.29
C PHE A 200 -11.05 -9.56 -10.35
N ASP A 201 -11.67 -9.71 -9.17
CA ASP A 201 -13.11 -9.96 -9.00
C ASP A 201 -13.76 -8.72 -8.38
N VAL A 202 -14.18 -7.80 -9.25
CA VAL A 202 -14.78 -6.52 -8.82
C VAL A 202 -16.10 -6.72 -8.07
N PRO A 203 -17.02 -7.64 -8.47
CA PRO A 203 -18.23 -7.94 -7.68
C PRO A 203 -17.96 -8.34 -6.23
N VAL A 204 -16.99 -9.21 -5.98
CA VAL A 204 -16.62 -9.60 -4.60
C VAL A 204 -16.05 -8.41 -3.83
N PHE A 205 -15.24 -7.58 -4.47
CA PHE A 205 -14.74 -6.36 -3.85
C PHE A 205 -15.87 -5.36 -3.55
N GLU A 206 -16.84 -5.21 -4.43
CA GLU A 206 -18.01 -4.34 -4.19
C GLU A 206 -18.85 -4.82 -3.00
N HIS A 207 -19.04 -6.15 -2.86
CA HIS A 207 -19.68 -6.73 -1.68
C HIS A 207 -18.91 -6.40 -0.39
N PHE A 208 -17.59 -6.52 -0.40
CA PHE A 208 -16.74 -6.10 0.73
C PHE A 208 -16.92 -4.62 1.06
N MET A 209 -16.94 -3.75 0.04
CA MET A 209 -17.14 -2.31 0.22
C MET A 209 -18.54 -1.97 0.73
N ALA A 210 -19.57 -2.72 0.33
CA ALA A 210 -20.91 -2.57 0.89
C ALA A 210 -20.91 -2.85 2.41
N GLY A 211 -20.33 -3.97 2.84
CA GLY A 211 -20.18 -4.27 4.27
C GLY A 211 -19.32 -3.24 5.03
N ALA A 212 -18.30 -2.68 4.38
CA ALA A 212 -17.51 -1.59 4.97
C ALA A 212 -18.34 -0.30 5.14
N ARG A 213 -19.22 0.02 4.19
CA ARG A 213 -20.16 1.14 4.30
C ARG A 213 -21.19 0.92 5.38
N ASP A 214 -21.76 -0.27 5.49
CA ASP A 214 -22.74 -0.62 6.53
C ASP A 214 -22.20 -0.44 7.95
N LEU A 215 -20.88 -0.66 8.11
CA LEU A 215 -20.17 -0.40 9.36
C LEU A 215 -19.62 1.05 9.49
N GLY A 216 -19.90 1.93 8.52
CA GLY A 216 -19.41 3.32 8.51
C GLY A 216 -17.90 3.45 8.44
N LEU A 217 -17.19 2.42 7.94
CA LEU A 217 -15.72 2.40 7.90
C LEU A 217 -15.15 3.29 6.80
N HIS A 218 -15.87 3.45 5.69
CA HIS A 218 -15.48 4.30 4.57
C HIS A 218 -15.36 5.79 4.94
N ASP A 219 -15.97 6.21 6.05
CA ASP A 219 -15.83 7.55 6.62
C ASP A 219 -14.68 7.65 7.63
N GLN A 220 -14.10 6.52 8.05
CA GLN A 220 -13.09 6.46 9.09
C GLN A 220 -11.69 6.16 8.54
N VAL A 221 -11.59 5.49 7.40
CA VAL A 221 -10.33 5.05 6.80
C VAL A 221 -10.38 5.19 5.27
N TYR A 222 -9.28 5.59 4.65
CA TYR A 222 -9.18 5.66 3.21
C TYR A 222 -8.84 4.28 2.64
N ILE A 223 -9.64 3.77 1.70
CA ILE A 223 -9.46 2.45 1.09
C ILE A 223 -8.92 2.63 -0.33
N LEU A 224 -7.71 2.13 -0.57
CA LEU A 224 -7.05 2.10 -1.88
C LEU A 224 -7.14 0.69 -2.43
N ALA A 225 -7.77 0.56 -3.58
CA ALA A 225 -7.98 -0.71 -4.26
C ALA A 225 -6.66 -1.22 -4.88
N GLY A 226 -6.23 -2.42 -4.51
CA GLY A 226 -5.03 -3.06 -5.05
C GLY A 226 -5.29 -3.55 -6.48
N VAL A 227 -4.49 -3.11 -7.44
CA VAL A 227 -4.63 -3.45 -8.85
C VAL A 227 -3.28 -3.74 -9.48
N GLY A 228 -3.26 -4.48 -10.57
CA GLY A 228 -2.03 -4.72 -11.31
C GLY A 228 -2.23 -5.58 -12.55
N PRO A 229 -1.30 -5.53 -13.52
CA PRO A 229 -1.44 -6.18 -14.81
C PRO A 229 -1.13 -7.68 -14.75
N LEU A 230 -1.79 -8.44 -15.61
CA LEU A 230 -1.53 -9.85 -15.88
C LEU A 230 -0.80 -9.98 -17.22
N ARG A 231 0.47 -10.42 -17.22
CA ARG A 231 1.30 -10.44 -18.44
C ARG A 231 1.09 -11.64 -19.34
N SER A 232 0.41 -12.68 -18.87
CA SER A 232 0.08 -13.88 -19.64
C SER A 232 -0.89 -14.77 -18.86
N PRO A 233 -1.58 -15.72 -19.51
CA PRO A 233 -2.40 -16.72 -18.82
C PRO A 233 -1.61 -17.53 -17.79
N LYS A 234 -0.36 -17.91 -18.11
CA LYS A 234 0.51 -18.65 -17.19
C LYS A 234 0.84 -17.86 -15.92
N VAL A 235 1.08 -16.56 -16.06
CA VAL A 235 1.31 -15.67 -14.89
C VAL A 235 0.03 -15.55 -14.06
N ALA A 236 -1.13 -15.42 -14.69
CA ALA A 236 -2.42 -15.38 -14.00
C ALA A 236 -2.69 -16.67 -13.21
N GLU A 237 -2.47 -17.83 -13.82
CA GLU A 237 -2.59 -19.14 -13.16
C GLU A 237 -1.61 -19.27 -11.98
N PHE A 238 -0.36 -18.86 -12.19
CA PHE A 238 0.65 -18.86 -11.12
C PHE A 238 0.22 -17.95 -9.95
N MET A 239 -0.21 -16.73 -10.23
CA MET A 239 -0.67 -15.80 -9.18
C MET A 239 -1.86 -16.39 -8.41
N ARG A 240 -2.86 -16.92 -9.11
CA ARG A 240 -4.02 -17.58 -8.50
C ARG A 240 -3.65 -18.78 -7.61
N ALA A 241 -2.65 -19.54 -8.03
CA ALA A 241 -2.26 -20.77 -7.33
C ALA A 241 -1.24 -20.55 -6.19
N LYS A 242 -0.40 -19.52 -6.30
CA LYS A 242 0.81 -19.36 -5.45
C LYS A 242 0.87 -18.07 -4.65
N VAL A 243 0.17 -17.01 -5.07
CA VAL A 243 0.17 -15.76 -4.31
C VAL A 243 -0.97 -15.78 -3.29
N PRO A 244 -0.66 -15.71 -1.99
CA PRO A 244 -1.68 -15.83 -0.96
C PRO A 244 -2.77 -14.77 -1.10
N GLY A 245 -4.03 -15.22 -1.14
CA GLY A 245 -5.18 -14.35 -1.15
C GLY A 245 -5.50 -13.68 -2.50
N VAL A 246 -4.79 -14.02 -3.57
CA VAL A 246 -5.13 -13.58 -4.92
C VAL A 246 -6.19 -14.52 -5.51
N VAL A 247 -7.32 -13.93 -5.91
CA VAL A 247 -8.43 -14.61 -6.58
C VAL A 247 -8.56 -14.04 -7.99
N ILE A 248 -8.41 -14.88 -9.00
CA ILE A 248 -8.56 -14.49 -10.42
C ILE A 248 -9.68 -15.32 -11.03
N PRO A 249 -10.80 -14.69 -11.46
CA PRO A 249 -11.89 -15.39 -12.14
C PRO A 249 -11.44 -16.09 -13.43
N ASP A 250 -12.04 -17.25 -13.75
CA ASP A 250 -11.75 -17.99 -14.99
C ASP A 250 -11.96 -17.11 -16.24
N ALA A 251 -12.98 -16.25 -16.24
CA ALA A 251 -13.24 -15.32 -17.34
C ALA A 251 -12.05 -14.41 -17.68
N VAL A 252 -11.28 -13.98 -16.69
CA VAL A 252 -10.07 -13.15 -16.87
C VAL A 252 -8.94 -13.96 -17.51
N ILE A 253 -8.73 -15.20 -17.03
CA ILE A 253 -7.71 -16.11 -17.58
C ILE A 253 -8.07 -16.51 -19.00
N ASP A 254 -9.33 -16.87 -19.26
CA ASP A 254 -9.84 -17.22 -20.58
C ASP A 254 -9.71 -16.08 -21.59
N ARG A 255 -9.97 -14.84 -21.16
CA ARG A 255 -9.78 -13.65 -21.99
C ARG A 255 -8.33 -13.50 -22.44
N LEU A 256 -7.38 -13.65 -21.52
CA LEU A 256 -5.95 -13.65 -21.84
C LEU A 256 -5.58 -14.83 -22.74
N ALA A 257 -6.09 -16.03 -22.49
CA ALA A 257 -5.78 -17.23 -23.26
C ALA A 257 -6.30 -17.16 -24.71
N LYS A 258 -7.43 -16.48 -24.94
CA LYS A 258 -7.99 -16.24 -26.29
C LYS A 258 -7.24 -15.12 -27.05
N THR A 259 -6.45 -14.32 -26.37
CA THR A 259 -5.66 -13.26 -26.98
C THR A 259 -4.38 -13.81 -27.59
N PRO A 260 -3.97 -13.38 -28.80
CA PRO A 260 -2.69 -13.77 -29.38
C PRO A 260 -1.51 -13.45 -28.44
N LYS A 261 -0.54 -14.38 -28.37
CA LYS A 261 0.61 -14.28 -27.45
C LYS A 261 1.35 -12.92 -27.51
N THR A 262 1.46 -12.36 -28.71
CA THR A 262 2.12 -11.06 -28.95
C THR A 262 1.36 -9.88 -28.33
N ARG A 263 0.12 -10.07 -27.89
CA ARG A 263 -0.74 -9.03 -27.31
C ARG A 263 -1.09 -9.27 -25.83
N TRP A 264 -0.55 -10.31 -25.20
CA TRP A 264 -0.89 -10.63 -23.80
C TRP A 264 -0.60 -9.48 -22.82
N VAL A 265 0.56 -8.83 -22.98
CA VAL A 265 0.95 -7.70 -22.12
C VAL A 265 -0.02 -6.54 -22.30
N GLU A 266 -0.36 -6.22 -23.53
CA GLU A 266 -1.32 -5.17 -23.87
C GLU A 266 -2.70 -5.45 -23.31
N GLU A 267 -3.18 -6.69 -23.48
CA GLU A 267 -4.46 -7.13 -22.94
C GLU A 267 -4.50 -7.10 -21.42
N GLY A 268 -3.40 -7.51 -20.77
CA GLY A 268 -3.28 -7.45 -19.32
C GLY A 268 -3.29 -6.03 -18.76
N MET A 269 -2.69 -5.06 -19.47
CA MET A 269 -2.81 -3.65 -19.14
C MET A 269 -4.25 -3.15 -19.34
N THR A 270 -4.91 -3.53 -20.42
CA THR A 270 -6.30 -3.19 -20.71
C THR A 270 -7.22 -3.69 -19.60
N ILE A 271 -7.10 -4.95 -19.19
CA ILE A 271 -7.86 -5.51 -18.06
C ILE A 271 -7.62 -4.70 -16.78
N CYS A 272 -6.38 -4.34 -16.50
CA CYS A 272 -6.05 -3.55 -15.31
C CYS A 272 -6.70 -2.15 -15.35
N VAL A 273 -6.69 -1.48 -16.50
CA VAL A 273 -7.36 -0.18 -16.69
C VAL A 273 -8.86 -0.30 -16.49
N GLU A 274 -9.51 -1.31 -17.08
CA GLU A 274 -10.95 -1.57 -16.90
C GLU A 274 -11.31 -1.82 -15.43
N ILE A 275 -10.46 -2.52 -14.69
CA ILE A 275 -10.66 -2.74 -13.24
C ILE A 275 -10.54 -1.40 -12.50
N ILE A 276 -9.54 -0.56 -12.82
CA ILE A 276 -9.39 0.78 -12.23
C ILE A 276 -10.63 1.62 -12.46
N GLU A 277 -11.17 1.63 -13.68
CA GLU A 277 -12.39 2.36 -14.02
C GLU A 277 -13.59 1.88 -13.20
N GLN A 278 -13.75 0.56 -13.02
CA GLN A 278 -14.83 -0.03 -12.23
C GLN A 278 -14.69 0.29 -10.74
N VAL A 279 -13.52 0.07 -10.13
CA VAL A 279 -13.33 0.31 -8.69
C VAL A 279 -13.44 1.79 -8.34
N ARG A 280 -13.13 2.70 -9.27
CA ARG A 280 -13.29 4.15 -9.10
C ARG A 280 -14.76 4.56 -8.94
N GLN A 281 -15.71 3.78 -9.45
CA GLN A 281 -17.14 4.03 -9.31
C GLN A 281 -17.71 3.52 -7.98
N ILE A 282 -16.98 2.68 -7.26
CA ILE A 282 -17.44 2.09 -6.00
C ILE A 282 -17.34 3.13 -4.88
N SER A 283 -18.47 3.45 -4.27
CA SER A 283 -18.54 4.42 -3.18
C SER A 283 -17.67 3.98 -1.99
N GLY A 284 -16.81 4.89 -1.51
CA GLY A 284 -15.87 4.66 -0.41
C GLY A 284 -14.47 4.22 -0.85
N VAL A 285 -14.24 3.98 -2.14
CA VAL A 285 -12.88 3.79 -2.68
C VAL A 285 -12.22 5.15 -2.83
N ALA A 286 -11.10 5.34 -2.14
CA ALA A 286 -10.38 6.62 -2.08
C ALA A 286 -9.18 6.69 -3.05
N GLY A 287 -8.84 5.59 -3.71
CA GLY A 287 -7.71 5.53 -4.61
C GLY A 287 -7.39 4.13 -5.07
N VAL A 288 -6.27 3.99 -5.78
CA VAL A 288 -5.70 2.71 -6.20
C VAL A 288 -4.28 2.54 -5.70
N HIS A 289 -3.91 1.29 -5.49
CA HIS A 289 -2.56 0.85 -5.20
C HIS A 289 -2.09 -0.10 -6.30
N LEU A 290 -1.13 0.36 -7.12
CA LEU A 290 -0.62 -0.41 -8.25
C LEU A 290 0.55 -1.29 -7.83
N MET A 291 0.43 -2.57 -8.15
CA MET A 291 1.41 -3.60 -7.86
C MET A 291 1.83 -4.28 -9.16
N ALA A 292 3.10 -4.19 -9.52
CA ALA A 292 3.65 -4.90 -10.67
C ALA A 292 5.14 -5.15 -10.44
N TYR A 293 5.48 -6.40 -10.15
CA TYR A 293 6.85 -6.78 -9.78
C TYR A 293 7.87 -6.36 -10.86
N ARG A 294 8.73 -5.38 -10.51
CA ARG A 294 9.80 -4.82 -11.36
C ARG A 294 9.32 -4.40 -12.76
N GLN A 295 8.19 -3.68 -12.82
CA GLN A 295 7.56 -3.22 -14.07
C GLN A 295 7.10 -1.76 -13.96
N GLU A 296 7.98 -0.87 -13.51
CA GLU A 296 7.67 0.51 -13.17
C GLU A 296 7.12 1.28 -14.38
N GLU A 297 7.69 1.07 -15.57
CA GLU A 297 7.22 1.67 -16.83
C GLU A 297 5.80 1.23 -17.19
N MET A 298 5.48 -0.05 -16.96
CA MET A 298 4.13 -0.58 -17.20
C MET A 298 3.13 0.03 -16.22
N VAL A 299 3.51 0.21 -14.96
CA VAL A 299 2.71 0.90 -13.95
C VAL A 299 2.42 2.33 -14.40
N ALA A 300 3.45 3.06 -14.85
CA ALA A 300 3.29 4.43 -15.33
C ALA A 300 2.34 4.50 -16.54
N GLU A 301 2.46 3.59 -17.48
CA GLU A 301 1.58 3.51 -18.65
C GLU A 301 0.12 3.23 -18.26
N ILE A 302 -0.12 2.27 -17.34
CA ILE A 302 -1.47 1.97 -16.84
C ILE A 302 -2.10 3.21 -16.19
N ILE A 303 -1.36 3.94 -15.37
CA ILE A 303 -1.86 5.15 -14.69
C ILE A 303 -2.26 6.22 -15.72
N ARG A 304 -1.44 6.42 -16.78
CA ARG A 304 -1.77 7.35 -17.86
C ARG A 304 -3.02 6.92 -18.62
N ARG A 305 -3.13 5.65 -19.01
CA ARG A 305 -4.29 5.09 -19.72
C ARG A 305 -5.58 5.17 -18.90
N ALA A 306 -5.51 4.98 -17.60
CA ALA A 306 -6.64 5.09 -16.69
C ALA A 306 -7.09 6.55 -16.45
N GLY A 307 -6.46 7.54 -17.08
CA GLY A 307 -6.78 8.97 -16.91
C GLY A 307 -6.50 9.48 -15.50
N LEU A 308 -5.50 8.87 -14.82
CA LEU A 308 -5.08 9.27 -13.47
C LEU A 308 -3.86 10.19 -13.48
N PHE A 309 -3.38 10.57 -14.66
CA PHE A 309 -2.30 11.53 -14.87
C PHE A 309 -2.84 12.76 -15.64
N PRO A 310 -2.35 14.00 -15.37
CA PRO A 310 -1.32 14.35 -14.39
C PRO A 310 -1.80 14.26 -12.93
N ARG A 311 -0.86 14.03 -12.00
CA ARG A 311 -1.15 14.06 -10.57
C ARG A 311 -1.22 15.51 -10.06
N VAL A 312 -2.03 15.71 -9.02
CA VAL A 312 -2.16 17.03 -8.38
C VAL A 312 -0.81 17.48 -7.82
N THR A 313 -0.44 18.73 -8.06
CA THR A 313 0.83 19.26 -7.56
C THR A 313 0.78 19.53 -6.05
N PRO A 314 1.91 19.44 -5.33
CA PRO A 314 1.97 19.77 -3.90
C PRO A 314 1.48 21.19 -3.58
N GLU A 315 1.68 22.15 -4.48
CA GLU A 315 1.25 23.54 -4.35
C GLU A 315 -0.28 23.65 -4.33
N ALA A 316 -0.97 22.91 -5.19
CA ALA A 316 -2.43 22.86 -5.26
C ALA A 316 -3.07 22.21 -4.01
N LEU A 317 -2.28 21.45 -3.23
CA LEU A 317 -2.71 20.83 -1.98
C LEU A 317 -2.46 21.69 -0.73
N ARG A 318 -1.88 22.88 -0.88
CA ARG A 318 -1.73 23.83 0.24
C ARG A 318 -3.10 24.43 0.55
N PRO A 319 -3.48 24.56 1.84
CA PRO A 319 -4.66 25.34 2.18
C PRO A 319 -4.48 26.78 1.64
N ALA A 320 -5.57 27.31 1.09
CA ALA A 320 -5.58 28.72 0.67
C ALA A 320 -5.11 29.60 1.85
N GLN A 321 -4.07 30.38 1.66
CA GLN A 321 -3.67 31.35 2.67
C GLN A 321 -4.85 32.30 2.87
N PRO A 322 -5.27 32.61 4.12
CA PRO A 322 -6.26 33.62 4.33
C PRO A 322 -5.73 34.93 3.68
N GLN A 323 -6.49 35.45 2.73
CA GLN A 323 -6.22 36.76 2.17
C GLN A 323 -6.34 37.73 3.35
N HIS A 324 -5.22 38.27 3.77
CA HIS A 324 -5.20 39.37 4.72
C HIS A 324 -5.92 40.55 4.05
N ALA A 325 -7.16 40.79 4.47
CA ALA A 325 -7.90 42.01 4.16
C ALA A 325 -7.38 43.16 5.00
#